data_68cced7695b8b43532edb1f12ce54820
#
_entry.id   68cced7695b8b43532edb1f12ce54820
#
_cell.length_a   1.000
_cell.length_b   1.000
_cell.length_c   1.000
_cell.angle_alpha   90.00
_cell.angle_beta   90.00
_cell.angle_gamma   90.00
#
_symmetry.space_group_name_H-M   'P 1'
#
loop_
_entity.id
_entity.type
_entity.pdbx_description
1 polymer ?
#
loop_
_entity_poly.entity_id
_entity_poly.type
_entity_poly.pdbx_seq_one_letter_code
_entity_poly.pdbx_strand_id
1 'polypeptide(L)'
;PELDKGRELTIIDFGCGKSYLTFAMYYYLHELKEYDIRIIGLDLKKEVIRHCNELSEKYGYEKLRFLEGDIADYTGVNKVDMVVTLHACDTATDYALAKAVGWDAKVILSVPCCQHELNRQIRNEVLEPVLRYGLLKERMAALITDGLRAQYLEREGYEAQILEFIDMEHTPKNILIRAVKRNQKADQKESVRRQQIEASIRKCEAELRVSPTLGRLLDNQGKTE
;
A
#
# COMPACT_ATOMS: atom_id res chain seq x y z
N PRO A 1 6.68 6.86 -13.73
CA PRO A 1 5.99 7.97 -14.38
C PRO A 1 6.49 9.26 -13.75
N GLU A 2 6.70 10.26 -14.61
CA GLU A 2 6.94 11.61 -14.10
C GLU A 2 5.65 12.12 -13.48
N LEU A 3 5.74 12.63 -12.26
CA LEU A 3 4.64 13.33 -11.63
C LEU A 3 4.39 14.63 -12.41
N ASP A 4 3.12 15.00 -12.56
CA ASP A 4 2.73 16.21 -13.31
C ASP A 4 3.10 17.46 -12.51
N LYS A 5 4.01 18.29 -13.04
CA LYS A 5 4.41 19.57 -12.43
C LYS A 5 3.40 20.69 -12.69
N GLY A 6 2.43 20.49 -13.57
CA GLY A 6 1.48 21.53 -13.97
C GLY A 6 0.33 21.78 -12.98
N ARG A 7 0.26 21.04 -11.86
CA ARG A 7 -0.81 21.16 -10.86
C ARG A 7 -0.37 20.68 -9.48
N GLU A 8 -1.15 21.04 -8.47
CA GLU A 8 -0.96 20.49 -7.12
C GLU A 8 -1.18 18.97 -7.12
N LEU A 9 -0.26 18.24 -6.50
CA LEU A 9 -0.32 16.81 -6.28
C LEU A 9 -0.69 16.51 -4.83
N THR A 10 -1.63 15.61 -4.62
CA THR A 10 -2.00 15.15 -3.29
C THR A 10 -1.31 13.82 -2.97
N ILE A 11 -0.60 13.78 -1.86
CA ILE A 11 0.10 12.59 -1.35
C ILE A 11 -0.48 12.25 0.02
N ILE A 12 -0.74 10.96 0.28
CA ILE A 12 -1.13 10.48 1.60
C ILE A 12 -0.10 9.49 2.11
N ASP A 13 0.32 9.67 3.37
CA ASP A 13 1.19 8.75 4.10
C ASP A 13 0.40 8.12 5.26
N PHE A 14 0.07 6.86 5.11
CA PHE A 14 -0.68 6.10 6.11
C PHE A 14 0.24 5.43 7.13
N GLY A 15 -0.09 5.61 8.42
CA GLY A 15 0.73 5.11 9.50
C GLY A 15 2.06 5.87 9.56
N CYS A 16 2.01 7.18 9.40
CA CYS A 16 3.20 8.02 9.24
C CYS A 16 4.13 8.02 10.47
N GLY A 17 3.65 7.61 11.64
CA GLY A 17 4.43 7.51 12.87
C GLY A 17 5.16 8.82 13.17
N LYS A 18 6.47 8.76 13.46
CA LYS A 18 7.32 9.95 13.67
C LYS A 18 7.56 10.77 12.41
N SER A 19 7.06 10.35 11.26
CA SER A 19 6.99 11.06 9.99
C SER A 19 8.33 11.49 9.37
N TYR A 20 9.43 10.82 9.72
CA TYR A 20 10.74 11.15 9.13
C TYR A 20 10.72 11.09 7.60
N LEU A 21 10.09 10.04 7.05
CA LEU A 21 9.96 9.92 5.59
C LEU A 21 9.02 10.98 5.02
N THR A 22 7.92 11.30 5.68
CA THR A 22 6.95 12.30 5.23
C THR A 22 7.59 13.67 5.12
N PHE A 23 8.39 14.09 6.12
CA PHE A 23 9.18 15.31 6.07
C PHE A 23 10.24 15.28 4.97
N ALA A 24 10.95 14.16 4.83
CA ALA A 24 11.95 13.99 3.77
C ALA A 24 11.33 14.04 2.37
N MET A 25 10.13 13.44 2.18
CA MET A 25 9.40 13.52 0.92
C MET A 25 8.96 14.95 0.61
N TYR A 26 8.43 15.69 1.62
CA TYR A 26 8.04 17.06 1.42
C TYR A 26 9.24 17.91 1.00
N TYR A 27 10.34 17.84 1.75
CA TYR A 27 11.57 18.54 1.41
C TYR A 27 12.08 18.18 0.01
N TYR A 28 12.18 16.90 -0.30
CA TYR A 28 12.69 16.45 -1.59
C TYR A 28 11.80 16.88 -2.77
N LEU A 29 10.50 16.69 -2.66
CA LEU A 29 9.57 16.96 -3.75
C LEU A 29 9.30 18.48 -3.87
N HIS A 30 9.04 19.17 -2.77
CA HIS A 30 8.70 20.59 -2.78
C HIS A 30 9.95 21.46 -2.94
N GLU A 31 10.93 21.33 -2.01
CA GLU A 31 12.07 22.23 -1.97
C GLU A 31 13.13 21.93 -3.06
N LEU A 32 13.45 20.65 -3.28
CA LEU A 32 14.51 20.28 -4.22
C LEU A 32 14.01 20.04 -5.65
N LYS A 33 12.78 19.53 -5.81
CA LYS A 33 12.22 19.20 -7.13
C LYS A 33 11.16 20.19 -7.61
N GLU A 34 10.78 21.16 -6.79
CA GLU A 34 9.84 22.24 -7.11
C GLU A 34 8.47 21.74 -7.61
N TYR A 35 7.99 20.63 -7.02
CA TYR A 35 6.62 20.18 -7.23
C TYR A 35 5.66 20.96 -6.34
N ASP A 36 4.52 21.37 -6.88
CA ASP A 36 3.41 21.81 -6.05
C ASP A 36 2.74 20.57 -5.44
N ILE A 37 2.95 20.37 -4.14
CA ILE A 37 2.46 19.18 -3.43
C ILE A 37 1.73 19.56 -2.16
N ARG A 38 0.75 18.74 -1.82
CA ARG A 38 0.11 18.68 -0.51
C ARG A 38 0.29 17.27 0.04
N ILE A 39 0.88 17.15 1.22
CA ILE A 39 1.04 15.85 1.90
C ILE A 39 0.16 15.82 3.14
N ILE A 40 -0.58 14.71 3.31
CA ILE A 40 -1.39 14.40 4.47
C ILE A 40 -0.84 13.14 5.13
N GLY A 41 -0.26 13.27 6.32
CA GLY A 41 0.11 12.14 7.17
C GLY A 41 -1.05 11.73 8.07
N LEU A 42 -1.35 10.43 8.15
CA LEU A 42 -2.37 9.89 9.08
C LEU A 42 -1.73 8.91 10.06
N ASP A 43 -2.09 9.06 11.34
CA ASP A 43 -1.74 8.11 12.39
C ASP A 43 -2.82 8.12 13.48
N LEU A 44 -2.90 7.03 14.25
CA LEU A 44 -3.85 6.90 15.38
C LEU A 44 -3.36 7.63 16.65
N LYS A 45 -2.07 7.97 16.72
CA LYS A 45 -1.45 8.52 17.93
C LYS A 45 -1.50 10.04 17.95
N LYS A 46 -2.46 10.58 18.70
CA LYS A 46 -2.70 12.02 18.83
C LYS A 46 -1.46 12.84 19.20
N GLU A 47 -0.64 12.36 20.14
CA GLU A 47 0.58 13.08 20.55
C GLU A 47 1.61 13.17 19.43
N VAL A 48 1.74 12.10 18.62
CA VAL A 48 2.63 12.07 17.47
C VAL A 48 2.15 13.09 16.42
N ILE A 49 0.85 13.08 16.11
CA ILE A 49 0.23 14.02 15.17
C ILE A 49 0.44 15.48 15.60
N ARG A 50 0.20 15.78 16.88
CA ARG A 50 0.44 17.13 17.42
C ARG A 50 1.89 17.55 17.22
N HIS A 51 2.84 16.69 17.60
CA HIS A 51 4.27 16.98 17.46
C HIS A 51 4.68 17.19 15.98
N CYS A 52 4.16 16.36 15.06
CA CYS A 52 4.44 16.49 13.64
C CYS A 52 3.89 17.80 13.07
N ASN A 53 2.69 18.24 13.47
CA ASN A 53 2.15 19.53 13.04
C ASN A 53 2.98 20.72 13.59
N GLU A 54 3.40 20.67 14.87
CA GLU A 54 4.30 21.69 15.45
C GLU A 54 5.63 21.80 14.67
N LEU A 55 6.19 20.66 14.24
CA LEU A 55 7.39 20.63 13.41
C LEU A 55 7.14 21.18 12.00
N SER A 56 6.00 20.82 11.39
CA SER A 56 5.62 21.33 10.07
C SER A 56 5.52 22.86 10.08
N GLU A 57 4.84 23.43 11.07
CA GLU A 57 4.76 24.88 11.27
C GLU A 57 6.14 25.52 11.49
N LYS A 58 6.98 24.91 12.33
CA LYS A 58 8.34 25.39 12.60
C LYS A 58 9.22 25.46 11.36
N TYR A 59 9.05 24.50 10.42
CA TYR A 59 9.80 24.49 9.16
C TYR A 59 9.13 25.29 8.03
N GLY A 60 7.95 25.88 8.27
CA GLY A 60 7.19 26.61 7.25
C GLY A 60 6.58 25.74 6.15
N TYR A 61 6.33 24.46 6.44
CA TYR A 61 5.77 23.51 5.50
C TYR A 61 4.23 23.59 5.46
N GLU A 62 3.69 24.66 4.89
CA GLU A 62 2.26 25.00 4.94
C GLU A 62 1.33 23.94 4.36
N LYS A 63 1.83 23.17 3.36
CA LYS A 63 1.06 22.11 2.67
C LYS A 63 1.37 20.71 3.21
N LEU A 64 2.10 20.59 4.33
CA LEU A 64 2.32 19.35 5.04
C LEU A 64 1.47 19.33 6.32
N ARG A 65 0.48 18.45 6.38
CA ARG A 65 -0.45 18.35 7.51
C ARG A 65 -0.56 16.93 8.03
N PHE A 66 -0.77 16.81 9.32
CA PHE A 66 -0.95 15.53 9.98
C PHE A 66 -2.30 15.47 10.68
N LEU A 67 -3.04 14.36 10.46
CA LEU A 67 -4.38 14.15 10.97
C LEU A 67 -4.44 12.89 11.81
N GLU A 68 -5.17 12.93 12.92
CA GLU A 68 -5.51 11.77 13.70
C GLU A 68 -6.66 11.03 13.02
N GLY A 69 -6.51 9.73 12.75
CA GLY A 69 -7.56 8.93 12.17
C GLY A 69 -7.16 7.52 11.76
N ASP A 70 -8.16 6.67 11.64
CA ASP A 70 -8.01 5.31 11.10
C ASP A 70 -8.00 5.37 9.56
N ILE A 71 -7.12 4.57 8.97
CA ILE A 71 -7.01 4.40 7.52
C ILE A 71 -8.34 3.96 6.91
N ALA A 72 -9.03 3.02 7.58
CA ALA A 72 -10.29 2.46 7.08
C ALA A 72 -11.39 3.53 6.94
N ASP A 73 -11.45 4.47 7.90
CA ASP A 73 -12.53 5.46 8.00
C ASP A 73 -12.22 6.79 7.30
N TYR A 74 -10.98 7.01 6.86
CA TYR A 74 -10.60 8.28 6.27
C TYR A 74 -11.29 8.54 4.91
N THR A 75 -12.02 9.66 4.83
CA THR A 75 -12.77 10.10 3.64
C THR A 75 -12.47 11.54 3.21
N GLY A 76 -11.41 12.14 3.76
CA GLY A 76 -11.10 13.57 3.58
C GLY A 76 -10.65 13.99 2.17
N VAL A 77 -10.52 13.05 1.23
CA VAL A 77 -10.11 13.31 -0.16
C VAL A 77 -10.86 12.40 -1.13
N ASN A 78 -11.07 12.90 -2.35
CA ASN A 78 -11.73 12.13 -3.42
C ASN A 78 -10.72 11.62 -4.48
N LYS A 79 -9.54 12.21 -4.54
CA LYS A 79 -8.48 11.83 -5.49
C LYS A 79 -7.12 12.04 -4.86
N VAL A 80 -6.21 11.10 -5.08
CA VAL A 80 -4.84 11.11 -4.56
C VAL A 80 -3.89 10.76 -5.69
N ASP A 81 -2.75 11.42 -5.78
CA ASP A 81 -1.75 11.12 -6.79
C ASP A 81 -0.77 10.04 -6.32
N MET A 82 -0.43 10.06 -5.04
CA MET A 82 0.46 9.04 -4.47
C MET A 82 0.02 8.63 -3.06
N VAL A 83 0.04 7.34 -2.80
CA VAL A 83 -0.15 6.77 -1.47
C VAL A 83 1.14 6.11 -1.03
N VAL A 84 1.56 6.42 0.19
CA VAL A 84 2.71 5.82 0.86
C VAL A 84 2.24 5.16 2.15
N THR A 85 2.76 3.98 2.45
CA THR A 85 2.53 3.31 3.72
C THR A 85 3.73 2.46 4.11
N LEU A 86 4.41 2.84 5.20
CA LEU A 86 5.58 2.12 5.70
C LEU A 86 5.28 1.32 6.97
N HIS A 87 4.32 1.74 7.77
CA HIS A 87 4.08 1.22 9.11
C HIS A 87 2.64 0.79 9.36
N ALA A 88 1.83 0.62 8.30
CA ALA A 88 0.52 0.01 8.42
C ALA A 88 0.67 -1.50 8.60
N CYS A 89 0.38 -1.99 9.80
CA CYS A 89 0.56 -3.40 10.14
C CYS A 89 -0.59 -4.27 9.67
N ASP A 90 -0.27 -5.50 9.22
CA ASP A 90 -1.20 -6.57 8.88
C ASP A 90 -2.28 -6.08 7.88
N THR A 91 -3.55 -6.19 8.24
CA THR A 91 -4.68 -5.78 7.38
C THR A 91 -4.82 -4.28 7.19
N ALA A 92 -4.20 -3.43 8.04
CA ALA A 92 -4.17 -1.99 7.81
C ALA A 92 -3.48 -1.62 6.49
N THR A 93 -2.45 -2.40 6.08
CA THR A 93 -1.87 -2.28 4.73
C THR A 93 -2.91 -2.52 3.65
N ASP A 94 -3.78 -3.52 3.81
CA ASP A 94 -4.80 -3.88 2.83
C ASP A 94 -5.86 -2.77 2.68
N TYR A 95 -6.26 -2.14 3.78
CA TYR A 95 -7.14 -0.95 3.76
C TYR A 95 -6.48 0.22 3.04
N ALA A 96 -5.18 0.48 3.29
CA ALA A 96 -4.44 1.53 2.61
C ALA A 96 -4.37 1.30 1.09
N LEU A 97 -4.08 0.06 0.67
CA LEU A 97 -4.03 -0.32 -0.74
C LEU A 97 -5.42 -0.22 -1.42
N ALA A 98 -6.49 -0.68 -0.75
CA ALA A 98 -7.85 -0.56 -1.25
C ALA A 98 -8.28 0.90 -1.41
N LYS A 99 -7.97 1.76 -0.43
CA LYS A 99 -8.21 3.21 -0.52
C LYS A 99 -7.43 3.83 -1.69
N ALA A 100 -6.15 3.47 -1.85
CA ALA A 100 -5.33 3.96 -2.95
C ALA A 100 -5.93 3.61 -4.32
N VAL A 101 -6.44 2.39 -4.48
CA VAL A 101 -7.16 1.96 -5.70
C VAL A 101 -8.44 2.78 -5.88
N GLY A 102 -9.27 2.92 -4.85
CA GLY A 102 -10.52 3.68 -4.90
C GLY A 102 -10.33 5.17 -5.22
N TRP A 103 -9.21 5.77 -4.83
CA TRP A 103 -8.85 7.15 -5.18
C TRP A 103 -8.16 7.29 -6.53
N ASP A 104 -8.00 6.21 -7.28
CA ASP A 104 -7.29 6.17 -8.55
C ASP A 104 -5.85 6.70 -8.45
N ALA A 105 -5.16 6.38 -7.35
CA ALA A 105 -3.79 6.84 -7.11
C ALA A 105 -2.86 6.43 -8.24
N LYS A 106 -2.02 7.36 -8.72
CA LYS A 106 -1.07 7.06 -9.80
C LYS A 106 0.11 6.23 -9.35
N VAL A 107 0.53 6.42 -8.11
CA VAL A 107 1.67 5.72 -7.51
C VAL A 107 1.30 5.21 -6.13
N ILE A 108 1.65 3.97 -5.84
CA ILE A 108 1.51 3.35 -4.53
C ILE A 108 2.87 2.81 -4.11
N LEU A 109 3.33 3.19 -2.91
CA LEU A 109 4.54 2.69 -2.28
C LEU A 109 4.17 2.09 -0.92
N SER A 110 4.31 0.79 -0.78
CA SER A 110 3.94 0.08 0.45
C SER A 110 5.09 -0.80 0.94
N VAL A 111 5.45 -0.65 2.21
CA VAL A 111 6.43 -1.50 2.90
C VAL A 111 5.70 -2.26 4.01
N PRO A 112 5.16 -3.45 3.71
CA PRO A 112 4.43 -4.25 4.69
C PRO A 112 5.38 -4.84 5.74
N CYS A 113 5.05 -4.67 7.02
CA CYS A 113 5.91 -5.12 8.12
C CYS A 113 5.44 -6.42 8.78
N CYS A 114 4.17 -6.79 8.67
CA CYS A 114 3.60 -8.00 9.25
C CYS A 114 2.40 -8.50 8.44
N GLN A 115 2.21 -9.84 8.43
CA GLN A 115 1.23 -10.55 7.61
C GLN A 115 0.59 -11.68 8.44
N HIS A 116 -0.05 -11.31 9.57
CA HIS A 116 -0.62 -12.27 10.50
C HIS A 116 -1.91 -12.91 9.99
N GLU A 117 -2.65 -12.22 9.13
CA GLU A 117 -3.92 -12.72 8.60
C GLU A 117 -3.72 -14.05 7.88
N LEU A 118 -2.86 -14.11 6.86
CA LEU A 118 -2.63 -15.34 6.10
C LEU A 118 -1.94 -16.42 6.92
N ASN A 119 -1.06 -16.07 7.85
CA ASN A 119 -0.44 -17.04 8.74
C ASN A 119 -1.48 -17.85 9.55
N ARG A 120 -2.58 -17.23 9.94
CA ARG A 120 -3.69 -17.92 10.61
C ARG A 120 -4.52 -18.79 9.68
N GLN A 121 -4.70 -18.36 8.43
CA GLN A 121 -5.58 -19.00 7.46
C GLN A 121 -4.91 -20.17 6.71
N ILE A 122 -3.68 -19.99 6.25
CA ILE A 122 -3.01 -20.89 5.29
C ILE A 122 -3.06 -22.36 5.70
N ARG A 123 -3.58 -23.20 4.80
CA ARG A 123 -3.65 -24.64 4.91
C ARG A 123 -3.42 -25.24 3.52
N ASN A 124 -2.52 -26.21 3.43
CA ASN A 124 -2.28 -26.95 2.19
C ASN A 124 -1.65 -28.28 2.52
N GLU A 125 -2.20 -29.38 2.02
CA GLU A 125 -1.74 -30.75 2.35
C GLU A 125 -0.36 -31.05 1.77
N VAL A 126 -0.06 -30.56 0.57
CA VAL A 126 1.24 -30.76 -0.08
C VAL A 126 2.36 -29.99 0.66
N LEU A 127 2.01 -28.81 1.19
CA LEU A 127 2.96 -27.95 1.92
C LEU A 127 2.98 -28.23 3.44
N GLU A 128 2.15 -29.18 3.93
CA GLU A 128 2.07 -29.51 5.36
C GLU A 128 3.44 -29.76 5.98
N PRO A 129 4.36 -30.55 5.35
CA PRO A 129 5.69 -30.80 5.92
C PRO A 129 6.50 -29.54 6.20
N VAL A 130 6.21 -28.42 5.54
CA VAL A 130 6.84 -27.10 5.76
C VAL A 130 5.99 -26.23 6.69
N LEU A 131 4.69 -26.19 6.48
CA LEU A 131 3.76 -25.36 7.24
C LEU A 131 3.60 -25.77 8.72
N ARG A 132 3.95 -27.01 9.07
CA ARG A 132 3.99 -27.48 10.45
C ARG A 132 5.02 -26.75 11.33
N TYR A 133 6.07 -26.17 10.72
CA TYR A 133 7.06 -25.39 11.42
C TYR A 133 6.64 -23.92 11.46
N GLY A 134 6.29 -23.39 12.64
CA GLY A 134 5.71 -22.06 12.81
C GLY A 134 6.54 -20.95 12.16
N LEU A 135 7.87 -20.98 12.28
CA LEU A 135 8.75 -20.00 11.64
C LEU A 135 8.67 -20.05 10.10
N LEU A 136 8.65 -21.26 9.52
CA LEU A 136 8.56 -21.39 8.07
C LEU A 136 7.18 -21.00 7.56
N LYS A 137 6.13 -21.36 8.30
CA LYS A 137 4.76 -20.95 8.01
C LYS A 137 4.61 -19.44 8.01
N GLU A 138 5.16 -18.74 9.01
CA GLU A 138 5.14 -17.26 9.07
C GLU A 138 5.83 -16.64 7.85
N ARG A 139 7.01 -17.10 7.50
CA ARG A 139 7.77 -16.59 6.35
C ARG A 139 7.04 -16.84 5.03
N MET A 140 6.51 -18.04 4.83
CA MET A 140 5.71 -18.36 3.65
C MET A 140 4.45 -17.51 3.57
N ALA A 141 3.73 -17.38 4.66
CA ALA A 141 2.53 -16.55 4.71
C ALA A 141 2.84 -15.09 4.36
N ALA A 142 3.97 -14.55 4.84
CA ALA A 142 4.40 -13.20 4.50
C ALA A 142 4.65 -13.03 3.00
N LEU A 143 5.44 -13.92 2.40
CA LEU A 143 5.75 -13.87 0.97
C LEU A 143 4.50 -14.02 0.10
N ILE A 144 3.60 -14.94 0.46
CA ILE A 144 2.33 -15.16 -0.26
C ILE A 144 1.43 -13.93 -0.14
N THR A 145 1.32 -13.33 1.05
CA THR A 145 0.51 -12.13 1.26
C THR A 145 0.98 -11.00 0.37
N ASP A 146 2.27 -10.72 0.35
CA ASP A 146 2.83 -9.60 -0.41
C ASP A 146 2.77 -9.87 -1.92
N GLY A 147 2.96 -11.13 -2.35
CA GLY A 147 2.75 -11.55 -3.73
C GLY A 147 1.30 -11.38 -4.18
N LEU A 148 0.33 -11.76 -3.34
CA LEU A 148 -1.11 -11.56 -3.63
C LEU A 148 -1.47 -10.07 -3.66
N ARG A 149 -0.93 -9.24 -2.74
CA ARG A 149 -1.11 -7.78 -2.78
C ARG A 149 -0.67 -7.18 -4.11
N ALA A 150 0.49 -7.57 -4.61
CA ALA A 150 0.98 -7.13 -5.91
C ALA A 150 0.05 -7.58 -7.04
N GLN A 151 -0.40 -8.84 -7.03
CA GLN A 151 -1.33 -9.37 -8.03
C GLN A 151 -2.71 -8.70 -8.00
N TYR A 152 -3.25 -8.38 -6.83
CA TYR A 152 -4.49 -7.60 -6.73
C TYR A 152 -4.32 -6.20 -7.33
N LEU A 153 -3.21 -5.51 -7.07
CA LEU A 153 -2.94 -4.21 -7.68
C LEU A 153 -2.80 -4.33 -9.20
N GLU A 154 -2.18 -5.39 -9.72
CA GLU A 154 -2.12 -5.64 -11.17
C GLU A 154 -3.50 -5.89 -11.77
N ARG A 155 -4.38 -6.59 -11.08
CA ARG A 155 -5.78 -6.78 -11.44
C ARG A 155 -6.51 -5.44 -11.57
N GLU A 156 -6.22 -4.49 -10.68
CA GLU A 156 -6.81 -3.14 -10.68
C GLU A 156 -6.11 -2.15 -11.64
N GLY A 157 -5.27 -2.66 -12.55
CA GLY A 157 -4.69 -1.88 -13.65
C GLY A 157 -3.37 -1.18 -13.28
N TYR A 158 -2.67 -1.64 -12.26
CA TYR A 158 -1.34 -1.19 -11.93
C TYR A 158 -0.26 -2.06 -12.57
N GLU A 159 0.93 -1.51 -12.70
CA GLU A 159 2.17 -2.26 -12.89
C GLU A 159 2.84 -2.36 -11.53
N ALA A 160 2.84 -3.57 -10.94
CA ALA A 160 3.41 -3.81 -9.64
C ALA A 160 4.81 -4.41 -9.72
N GLN A 161 5.69 -3.97 -8.83
CA GLN A 161 7.05 -4.48 -8.66
C GLN A 161 7.27 -4.76 -7.17
N ILE A 162 7.92 -5.87 -6.87
CA ILE A 162 8.39 -6.18 -5.53
C ILE A 162 9.89 -5.97 -5.52
N LEU A 163 10.36 -5.06 -4.68
CA LEU A 163 11.74 -4.60 -4.60
C LEU A 163 12.28 -4.78 -3.18
N GLU A 164 13.58 -4.95 -3.04
CA GLU A 164 14.24 -4.75 -1.75
C GLU A 164 14.31 -3.26 -1.44
N PHE A 165 13.92 -2.91 -0.21
CA PHE A 165 13.90 -1.53 0.26
C PHE A 165 15.10 -1.19 1.13
N ILE A 166 15.56 -2.13 1.94
CA ILE A 166 16.71 -2.03 2.84
C ILE A 166 17.46 -3.35 2.79
N ASP A 167 18.76 -3.35 3.01
CA ASP A 167 19.55 -4.57 3.06
C ASP A 167 19.05 -5.55 4.13
N MET A 168 19.02 -6.83 3.80
CA MET A 168 18.59 -7.91 4.70
C MET A 168 19.36 -7.96 6.01
N GLU A 169 20.58 -7.40 6.07
CA GLU A 169 21.38 -7.27 7.28
C GLU A 169 20.68 -6.46 8.38
N HIS A 170 19.79 -5.54 8.00
CA HIS A 170 19.06 -4.69 8.94
C HIS A 170 17.70 -5.24 9.33
N THR A 171 17.00 -5.91 8.41
CA THR A 171 15.70 -6.52 8.67
C THR A 171 15.34 -7.54 7.58
N PRO A 172 14.78 -8.71 7.95
CA PRO A 172 14.23 -9.64 6.97
C PRO A 172 12.90 -9.15 6.35
N LYS A 173 12.34 -8.04 6.86
CA LYS A 173 11.09 -7.41 6.37
C LYS A 173 11.43 -6.18 5.56
N ASN A 174 12.04 -6.39 4.40
CA ASN A 174 12.64 -5.36 3.56
C ASN A 174 11.95 -5.21 2.18
N ILE A 175 10.74 -5.72 2.03
CA ILE A 175 9.98 -5.68 0.78
C ILE A 175 9.30 -4.33 0.61
N LEU A 176 9.52 -3.70 -0.56
CA LEU A 176 8.73 -2.59 -1.06
C LEU A 176 7.84 -3.09 -2.21
N ILE A 177 6.54 -2.94 -2.07
CA ILE A 177 5.57 -3.05 -3.16
C ILE A 177 5.44 -1.67 -3.79
N ARG A 178 5.96 -1.52 -5.00
CA ARG A 178 5.82 -0.32 -5.83
C ARG A 178 4.80 -0.61 -6.91
N ALA A 179 3.71 0.14 -6.96
CA ALA A 179 2.71 -0.01 -8.00
C ALA A 179 2.45 1.35 -8.69
N VAL A 180 2.40 1.30 -10.00
CA VAL A 180 2.19 2.48 -10.85
C VAL A 180 0.99 2.24 -11.73
N LYS A 181 0.03 3.18 -11.72
CA LYS A 181 -1.17 3.11 -12.57
C LYS A 181 -0.78 3.12 -14.03
N ARG A 182 -1.29 2.18 -14.81
CA ARG A 182 -1.04 2.12 -16.24
C ARG A 182 -1.82 3.18 -16.98
N ASN A 183 -1.16 3.87 -17.91
CA ASN A 183 -1.80 4.77 -18.85
C ASN A 183 -2.36 3.95 -20.04
N GLN A 184 -3.30 3.03 -19.79
CA GLN A 184 -3.83 2.22 -20.87
C GLN A 184 -5.28 2.59 -21.17
N LYS A 185 -5.58 2.68 -22.47
CA LYS A 185 -6.96 2.66 -22.96
C LYS A 185 -7.51 1.26 -22.68
N ALA A 186 -8.74 1.18 -22.17
CA ALA A 186 -9.44 -0.09 -22.00
C ALA A 186 -9.55 -0.78 -23.36
N ASP A 187 -8.67 -1.75 -23.62
CA ASP A 187 -8.67 -2.57 -24.81
C ASP A 187 -8.92 -4.05 -24.45
N GLN A 188 -9.16 -4.87 -25.48
CA GLN A 188 -9.44 -6.28 -25.32
C GLN A 188 -8.26 -7.03 -24.66
N LYS A 189 -7.02 -6.59 -24.87
CA LYS A 189 -5.82 -7.23 -24.29
C LYS A 189 -5.77 -7.04 -22.77
N GLU A 190 -6.12 -5.85 -22.29
CA GLU A 190 -6.15 -5.55 -20.86
C GLU A 190 -7.28 -6.35 -20.16
N SER A 191 -8.43 -6.48 -20.80
CA SER A 191 -9.52 -7.33 -20.30
C SER A 191 -9.11 -8.79 -20.14
N VAL A 192 -8.45 -9.37 -21.16
CA VAL A 192 -7.95 -10.75 -21.11
C VAL A 192 -6.88 -10.90 -20.00
N ARG A 193 -5.97 -9.95 -19.90
CA ARG A 193 -4.94 -9.96 -18.86
C ARG A 193 -5.56 -9.93 -17.46
N ARG A 194 -6.52 -9.03 -17.22
CA ARG A 194 -7.23 -8.94 -15.94
C ARG A 194 -7.91 -10.25 -15.57
N GLN A 195 -8.56 -10.91 -16.53
CA GLN A 195 -9.18 -12.24 -16.31
C GLN A 195 -8.15 -13.32 -15.98
N GLN A 196 -6.98 -13.32 -16.63
CA GLN A 196 -5.91 -14.27 -16.34
C GLN A 196 -5.33 -14.08 -14.94
N ILE A 197 -5.11 -12.82 -14.53
CA ILE A 197 -4.64 -12.48 -13.18
C ILE A 197 -5.67 -12.91 -12.15
N GLU A 198 -6.95 -12.58 -12.36
CA GLU A 198 -8.05 -12.99 -11.47
C GLU A 198 -8.11 -14.52 -11.31
N ALA A 199 -8.04 -15.26 -12.40
CA ALA A 199 -8.05 -16.74 -12.36
C ALA A 199 -6.85 -17.29 -11.57
N SER A 200 -5.67 -16.69 -11.72
CA SER A 200 -4.46 -17.06 -10.98
C SER A 200 -4.60 -16.79 -9.47
N ILE A 201 -5.13 -15.62 -9.10
CA ILE A 201 -5.40 -15.25 -7.70
C ILE A 201 -6.38 -16.26 -7.09
N ARG A 202 -7.53 -16.50 -7.73
CA ARG A 202 -8.56 -17.43 -7.20
C ARG A 202 -8.05 -18.86 -7.05
N LYS A 203 -7.21 -19.32 -7.98
CA LYS A 203 -6.56 -20.63 -7.85
C LYS A 203 -5.64 -20.68 -6.64
N CYS A 204 -4.80 -19.65 -6.44
CA CYS A 204 -3.91 -19.56 -5.28
C CYS A 204 -4.69 -19.54 -3.97
N GLU A 205 -5.73 -18.71 -3.87
CA GLU A 205 -6.62 -18.63 -2.70
C GLU A 205 -7.25 -19.97 -2.36
N ALA A 206 -7.79 -20.67 -3.36
CA ALA A 206 -8.44 -21.97 -3.20
C ALA A 206 -7.43 -23.04 -2.73
N GLU A 207 -6.28 -23.15 -3.38
CA GLU A 207 -5.24 -24.13 -3.05
C GLU A 207 -4.69 -23.92 -1.63
N LEU A 208 -4.53 -22.68 -1.19
CA LEU A 208 -4.00 -22.35 0.12
C LEU A 208 -5.09 -22.20 1.19
N ARG A 209 -6.36 -22.26 0.80
CA ARG A 209 -7.55 -22.08 1.65
C ARG A 209 -7.51 -20.75 2.40
N VAL A 210 -7.19 -19.67 1.66
CA VAL A 210 -7.06 -18.31 2.21
C VAL A 210 -8.07 -17.35 1.58
N SER A 211 -8.40 -16.29 2.32
CA SER A 211 -9.27 -15.20 1.87
C SER A 211 -8.70 -13.88 2.37
N PRO A 212 -7.76 -13.27 1.62
CA PRO A 212 -7.10 -12.04 2.03
C PRO A 212 -8.04 -10.85 2.12
N THR A 213 -7.80 -9.97 3.09
CA THR A 213 -8.60 -8.76 3.30
C THR A 213 -8.60 -7.86 2.06
N LEU A 214 -7.47 -7.67 1.39
CA LEU A 214 -7.41 -6.82 0.19
C LEU A 214 -8.35 -7.33 -0.91
N GLY A 215 -8.35 -8.65 -1.17
CA GLY A 215 -9.27 -9.24 -2.16
C GLY A 215 -10.72 -8.93 -1.85
N ARG A 216 -11.15 -9.14 -0.59
CA ARG A 216 -12.54 -8.85 -0.15
C ARG A 216 -12.90 -7.37 -0.28
N LEU A 217 -11.98 -6.45 0.06
CA LEU A 217 -12.20 -5.02 -0.03
C LEU A 217 -12.39 -4.57 -1.48
N LEU A 218 -11.53 -5.02 -2.38
CA LEU A 218 -11.59 -4.67 -3.81
C LEU A 218 -12.83 -5.26 -4.50
N ASP A 219 -13.20 -6.51 -4.17
CA ASP A 219 -14.40 -7.15 -4.71
C ASP A 219 -15.70 -6.44 -4.27
N ASN A 220 -15.70 -5.81 -3.09
CA ASN A 220 -16.84 -5.02 -2.60
C ASN A 220 -16.92 -3.63 -3.25
N GLN A 221 -15.79 -3.00 -3.56
CA GLN A 221 -15.78 -1.70 -4.27
C GLN A 221 -16.40 -1.82 -5.68
N GLY A 222 -16.17 -2.92 -6.39
CA GLY A 222 -16.76 -3.16 -7.71
C GLY A 222 -18.27 -3.46 -7.73
N LYS A 223 -18.92 -3.57 -6.56
CA LYS A 223 -20.37 -3.82 -6.44
C LYS A 223 -21.18 -2.57 -6.13
N THR A 224 -20.52 -1.44 -5.92
CA THR A 224 -21.17 -0.19 -5.47
C THR A 224 -21.37 0.81 -6.64
N GLU A 225 -20.99 0.44 -7.85
CA GLU A 225 -21.30 1.09 -9.12
C GLU A 225 -22.44 0.33 -9.83
#